data_2a745da03fc1436b2de79e0c2895a53b
#
_entry.id   2a745da03fc1436b2de79e0c2895a53b
#
_cell.length_a   1.000
_cell.length_b   1.000
_cell.length_c   1.000
_cell.angle_alpha   90.00
_cell.angle_beta   90.00
_cell.angle_gamma   90.00
#
_symmetry.space_group_name_H-M   'P 1'
#
loop_
_entity.id
_entity.type
_entity.pdbx_description
1 polymer ?
#
loop_
_entity_poly.entity_id
_entity_poly.type
_entity_poly.pdbx_seq_one_letter_code
_entity_poly.pdbx_strand_id
1 'polypeptide(L)'
;MKPVLSVQELNKRFGAVVAADALTLDIPAGQKVSLIGANGAGKTTFVNMVTGYLRPDSGSIALDGLDIGGRSPRKVAQLGISRPFQIPQLFVELTAAENLTVAVSGAGTKSLSFHSPAQAPEIHDKAVELLGRFGLADLAERPISELAGGVRKLVDIAMALVARPKLLLLDEPTSGVSAEEKFSTMDRVIHAVSPDAATIVFVEHDMDIVSRYADRVVAFYQGRILADGEPGHVLRDREVRLYVTGGAK
;
A
#
# COMPACT_ATOMS: atom_id res chain seq x y z
N MET A 1 -2.35 15.95 -15.75
CA MET A 1 -1.29 15.83 -14.72
C MET A 1 -0.38 14.68 -15.09
N LYS A 2 0.93 14.78 -14.86
CA LYS A 2 1.85 13.65 -15.12
C LYS A 2 1.56 12.55 -14.09
N PRO A 3 1.38 11.27 -14.52
CA PRO A 3 1.13 10.18 -13.59
C PRO A 3 2.36 9.90 -12.72
N VAL A 4 2.15 9.56 -11.44
CA VAL A 4 3.20 9.04 -10.56
C VAL A 4 3.53 7.60 -10.91
N LEU A 5 2.51 6.80 -11.25
CA LEU A 5 2.67 5.44 -11.77
C LEU A 5 2.01 5.36 -13.14
N SER A 6 2.75 4.85 -14.13
CA SER A 6 2.25 4.54 -15.47
C SER A 6 2.53 3.09 -15.81
N VAL A 7 1.51 2.38 -16.23
CA VAL A 7 1.57 0.98 -16.64
C VAL A 7 1.00 0.86 -18.03
N GLN A 8 1.73 0.25 -18.97
CA GLN A 8 1.33 0.13 -20.37
C GLN A 8 1.43 -1.31 -20.84
N GLU A 9 0.31 -1.84 -21.36
CA GLU A 9 0.19 -3.16 -21.98
C GLU A 9 0.84 -4.29 -21.14
N LEU A 10 0.62 -4.24 -19.80
CA LEU A 10 1.29 -5.14 -18.87
C LEU A 10 0.67 -6.54 -18.94
N ASN A 11 1.51 -7.54 -19.18
CA ASN A 11 1.09 -8.91 -19.33
C ASN A 11 1.80 -9.85 -18.35
N LYS A 12 1.07 -10.86 -17.85
CA LYS A 12 1.62 -11.94 -17.01
C LYS A 12 0.82 -13.22 -17.14
N ARG A 13 1.52 -14.33 -17.38
CA ARG A 13 0.94 -15.67 -17.42
C ARG A 13 1.64 -16.60 -16.43
N PHE A 14 0.89 -17.53 -15.88
CA PHE A 14 1.38 -18.66 -15.10
C PHE A 14 0.88 -19.95 -15.75
N GLY A 15 1.68 -20.52 -16.63
CA GLY A 15 1.23 -21.63 -17.48
C GLY A 15 0.03 -21.23 -18.33
N ALA A 16 -1.11 -21.91 -18.17
CA ALA A 16 -2.34 -21.61 -18.89
C ALA A 16 -3.14 -20.43 -18.29
N VAL A 17 -2.81 -19.98 -17.07
CA VAL A 17 -3.55 -18.92 -16.39
C VAL A 17 -3.02 -17.56 -16.82
N VAL A 18 -3.91 -16.71 -17.34
CA VAL A 18 -3.62 -15.31 -17.64
C VAL A 18 -3.96 -14.47 -16.41
N ALA A 19 -2.93 -13.96 -15.74
CA ALA A 19 -3.10 -13.17 -14.51
C ALA A 19 -3.05 -11.66 -14.75
N ALA A 20 -2.49 -11.22 -15.88
CA ALA A 20 -2.57 -9.86 -16.40
C ALA A 20 -2.61 -9.94 -17.93
N ASP A 21 -3.54 -9.21 -18.54
CA ASP A 21 -3.80 -9.21 -19.97
C ASP A 21 -3.95 -7.78 -20.46
N ALA A 22 -2.86 -7.25 -21.04
CA ALA A 22 -2.75 -5.91 -21.58
C ALA A 22 -3.20 -4.80 -20.60
N LEU A 23 -2.82 -4.92 -19.30
CA LEU A 23 -3.20 -3.92 -18.30
C LEU A 23 -2.55 -2.57 -18.63
N THR A 24 -3.38 -1.55 -18.78
CA THR A 24 -2.94 -0.16 -18.99
C THR A 24 -3.63 0.72 -17.96
N LEU A 25 -2.83 1.44 -17.16
CA LEU A 25 -3.31 2.24 -16.03
C LEU A 25 -2.33 3.35 -15.71
N ASP A 26 -2.82 4.58 -15.66
CA ASP A 26 -2.08 5.75 -15.18
C ASP A 26 -2.67 6.21 -13.85
N ILE A 27 -1.83 6.39 -12.83
CA ILE A 27 -2.24 6.88 -11.51
C ILE A 27 -1.61 8.26 -11.29
N PRO A 28 -2.41 9.33 -11.22
CA PRO A 28 -1.95 10.69 -10.89
C PRO A 28 -1.40 10.78 -9.47
N ALA A 29 -0.47 11.71 -9.24
CA ALA A 29 0.07 11.99 -7.92
C ALA A 29 -1.01 12.49 -6.95
N GLY A 30 -0.94 12.08 -5.69
CA GLY A 30 -1.84 12.49 -4.61
C GLY A 30 -3.23 11.83 -4.63
N GLN A 31 -3.52 10.96 -5.58
CA GLN A 31 -4.81 10.27 -5.69
C GLN A 31 -4.88 9.04 -4.77
N LYS A 32 -6.07 8.78 -4.21
CA LYS A 32 -6.39 7.55 -3.48
C LYS A 32 -7.14 6.61 -4.42
N VAL A 33 -6.47 5.56 -4.89
CA VAL A 33 -7.02 4.60 -5.85
C VAL A 33 -7.29 3.28 -5.15
N SER A 34 -8.51 2.77 -5.26
CA SER A 34 -8.84 1.42 -4.79
C SER A 34 -8.84 0.42 -5.93
N LEU A 35 -8.17 -0.72 -5.73
CA LEU A 35 -8.23 -1.87 -6.63
C LEU A 35 -9.23 -2.88 -6.05
N ILE A 36 -10.31 -3.13 -6.79
CA ILE A 36 -11.33 -4.12 -6.42
C ILE A 36 -11.36 -5.28 -7.41
N GLY A 37 -11.91 -6.41 -7.01
CA GLY A 37 -12.04 -7.60 -7.86
C GLY A 37 -12.15 -8.85 -7.03
N ALA A 38 -12.72 -9.91 -7.60
CA ALA A 38 -12.80 -11.23 -6.97
C ALA A 38 -11.38 -11.80 -6.71
N ASN A 39 -11.32 -12.86 -5.88
CA ASN A 39 -10.09 -13.62 -5.70
C ASN A 39 -9.64 -14.21 -7.05
N GLY A 40 -8.35 -14.09 -7.36
CA GLY A 40 -7.81 -14.52 -8.66
C GLY A 40 -8.03 -13.54 -9.82
N ALA A 41 -8.64 -12.36 -9.60
CA ALA A 41 -8.86 -11.37 -10.67
C ALA A 41 -7.58 -10.71 -11.21
N GLY A 42 -6.40 -10.90 -10.56
CA GLY A 42 -5.12 -10.35 -10.99
C GLY A 42 -4.57 -9.20 -10.14
N LYS A 43 -5.31 -8.72 -9.11
CA LYS A 43 -4.90 -7.60 -8.24
C LYS A 43 -3.53 -7.82 -7.59
N THR A 44 -3.36 -8.95 -6.89
CA THR A 44 -2.09 -9.30 -6.22
C THR A 44 -0.95 -9.46 -7.24
N THR A 45 -1.23 -10.01 -8.43
CA THR A 45 -0.26 -10.11 -9.51
C THR A 45 0.18 -8.73 -9.98
N PHE A 46 -0.75 -7.81 -10.20
CA PHE A 46 -0.47 -6.41 -10.54
C PHE A 46 0.39 -5.73 -9.47
N VAL A 47 -0.03 -5.79 -8.20
CA VAL A 47 0.72 -5.21 -7.07
C VAL A 47 2.14 -5.81 -6.98
N ASN A 48 2.30 -7.12 -7.16
CA ASN A 48 3.61 -7.78 -7.14
C ASN A 48 4.50 -7.34 -8.31
N MET A 49 3.95 -7.09 -9.50
CA MET A 49 4.72 -6.56 -10.63
C MET A 49 5.16 -5.12 -10.38
N VAL A 50 4.28 -4.25 -9.87
CA VAL A 50 4.58 -2.86 -9.54
C VAL A 50 5.64 -2.76 -8.44
N THR A 51 5.62 -3.68 -7.47
CA THR A 51 6.57 -3.69 -6.35
C THR A 51 7.85 -4.49 -6.60
N GLY A 52 7.99 -5.09 -7.80
CA GLY A 52 9.20 -5.80 -8.21
C GLY A 52 9.34 -7.22 -7.66
N TYR A 53 8.32 -7.74 -6.94
CA TYR A 53 8.29 -9.15 -6.49
C TYR A 53 8.00 -10.11 -7.64
N LEU A 54 7.43 -9.61 -8.73
CA LEU A 54 7.13 -10.40 -9.92
C LEU A 54 7.57 -9.63 -11.16
N ARG A 55 8.27 -10.31 -12.07
CA ARG A 55 8.63 -9.74 -13.36
C ARG A 55 7.47 -9.91 -14.34
N PRO A 56 7.03 -8.85 -15.04
CA PRO A 56 6.07 -8.96 -16.13
C PRO A 56 6.67 -9.76 -17.31
N ASP A 57 5.82 -10.36 -18.10
CA ASP A 57 6.23 -11.07 -19.33
C ASP A 57 6.41 -10.07 -20.48
N SER A 58 5.58 -9.02 -20.52
CA SER A 58 5.71 -7.90 -21.46
C SER A 58 5.01 -6.65 -20.91
N GLY A 59 5.15 -5.53 -21.60
CA GLY A 59 4.66 -4.22 -21.19
C GLY A 59 5.69 -3.44 -20.37
N SER A 60 5.30 -2.28 -19.86
CA SER A 60 6.19 -1.41 -19.09
C SER A 60 5.52 -0.88 -17.83
N ILE A 61 6.35 -0.58 -16.82
CA ILE A 61 5.94 0.05 -15.56
C ILE A 61 6.90 1.21 -15.30
N ALA A 62 6.38 2.42 -15.17
CA ALA A 62 7.18 3.60 -14.88
C ALA A 62 6.69 4.33 -13.62
N LEU A 63 7.63 4.74 -12.76
CA LEU A 63 7.40 5.61 -11.60
C LEU A 63 7.99 6.99 -11.93
N ASP A 64 7.17 8.05 -11.94
CA ASP A 64 7.56 9.41 -12.36
C ASP A 64 8.24 9.44 -13.76
N GLY A 65 7.91 8.49 -14.62
CA GLY A 65 8.52 8.35 -15.95
C GLY A 65 9.84 7.57 -15.97
N LEU A 66 10.31 7.07 -14.82
CA LEU A 66 11.46 6.17 -14.73
C LEU A 66 10.98 4.72 -14.83
N ASP A 67 11.50 3.97 -15.79
CA ASP A 67 11.18 2.53 -15.92
C ASP A 67 11.65 1.75 -14.68
N ILE A 68 10.69 1.03 -14.08
CA ILE A 68 10.91 0.16 -12.93
C ILE A 68 10.61 -1.31 -13.23
N GLY A 69 10.21 -1.63 -14.45
CA GLY A 69 9.84 -2.97 -14.88
C GLY A 69 10.95 -3.99 -14.63
N GLY A 70 10.64 -5.05 -13.88
CA GLY A 70 11.59 -6.13 -13.55
C GLY A 70 12.75 -5.77 -12.63
N ARG A 71 12.74 -4.59 -12.01
CA ARG A 71 13.69 -4.22 -10.93
C ARG A 71 13.36 -5.00 -9.67
N SER A 72 14.38 -5.21 -8.82
CA SER A 72 14.19 -5.89 -7.54
C SER A 72 13.35 -5.05 -6.57
N PRO A 73 12.61 -5.67 -5.61
CA PRO A 73 11.79 -4.96 -4.63
C PRO A 73 12.57 -3.89 -3.85
N ARG A 74 13.81 -4.20 -3.45
CA ARG A 74 14.69 -3.23 -2.77
C ARG A 74 14.93 -1.98 -3.63
N LYS A 75 15.16 -2.15 -4.94
CA LYS A 75 15.39 -1.02 -5.84
C LYS A 75 14.11 -0.21 -6.07
N VAL A 76 12.97 -0.89 -6.21
CA VAL A 76 11.66 -0.24 -6.35
C VAL A 76 11.34 0.58 -5.10
N ALA A 77 11.58 0.04 -3.89
CA ALA A 77 11.40 0.76 -2.64
C ALA A 77 12.29 2.01 -2.55
N GLN A 78 13.57 1.91 -2.95
CA GLN A 78 14.49 3.06 -3.00
C GLN A 78 14.04 4.16 -3.99
N LEU A 79 13.24 3.84 -5.00
CA LEU A 79 12.70 4.79 -5.96
C LEU A 79 11.42 5.47 -5.47
N GLY A 80 10.83 4.98 -4.37
CA GLY A 80 9.71 5.63 -3.71
C GLY A 80 8.38 4.85 -3.77
N ILE A 81 8.39 3.55 -3.98
CA ILE A 81 7.21 2.70 -3.77
C ILE A 81 7.38 1.92 -2.46
N SER A 82 6.46 2.13 -1.51
CA SER A 82 6.41 1.33 -0.28
C SER A 82 5.17 0.46 -0.27
N ARG A 83 5.33 -0.76 0.24
CA ARG A 83 4.26 -1.71 0.52
C ARG A 83 4.51 -2.37 1.87
N PRO A 84 3.67 -2.12 2.89
CA PRO A 84 3.65 -2.92 4.10
C PRO A 84 3.39 -4.39 3.75
N PHE A 85 3.87 -5.30 4.54
CA PHE A 85 3.59 -6.72 4.32
C PHE A 85 2.14 -7.05 4.71
N GLN A 86 1.52 -8.01 4.02
CA GLN A 86 0.18 -8.49 4.35
C GLN A 86 0.12 -9.04 5.79
N ILE A 87 1.19 -9.70 6.23
CA ILE A 87 1.42 -10.06 7.63
C ILE A 87 2.51 -9.12 8.14
N PRO A 88 2.23 -8.28 9.16
CA PRO A 88 3.20 -7.33 9.69
C PRO A 88 4.51 -8.00 10.09
N GLN A 89 5.62 -7.51 9.55
CA GLN A 89 6.97 -8.01 9.85
C GLN A 89 7.58 -7.16 10.97
N LEU A 90 6.97 -7.24 12.16
CA LEU A 90 7.37 -6.49 13.33
C LEU A 90 8.26 -7.31 14.24
N PHE A 91 9.24 -6.66 14.85
CA PHE A 91 10.03 -7.23 15.94
C PHE A 91 9.17 -7.22 17.21
N VAL A 92 8.58 -8.37 17.54
CA VAL A 92 7.54 -8.48 18.57
C VAL A 92 8.00 -8.16 19.98
N GLU A 93 9.30 -8.34 20.25
CA GLU A 93 9.94 -8.02 21.53
C GLU A 93 10.33 -6.53 21.68
N LEU A 94 10.37 -5.80 20.56
CA LEU A 94 10.68 -4.39 20.55
C LEU A 94 9.41 -3.55 20.73
N THR A 95 9.58 -2.32 21.22
CA THR A 95 8.48 -1.34 21.31
C THR A 95 8.06 -0.85 19.92
N ALA A 96 6.94 -0.17 19.83
CA ALA A 96 6.49 0.43 18.57
C ALA A 96 7.52 1.47 18.08
N ALA A 97 8.05 2.32 18.96
CA ALA A 97 9.07 3.30 18.60
C ALA A 97 10.38 2.66 18.15
N GLU A 98 10.82 1.59 18.80
CA GLU A 98 12.03 0.84 18.40
C GLU A 98 11.87 0.20 17.02
N ASN A 99 10.70 -0.36 16.68
CA ASN A 99 10.42 -0.88 15.33
C ASN A 99 10.55 0.21 14.27
N LEU A 100 9.99 1.40 14.50
CA LEU A 100 10.15 2.52 13.59
C LEU A 100 11.59 3.02 13.52
N THR A 101 12.32 3.01 14.66
CA THR A 101 13.76 3.36 14.72
C THR A 101 14.58 2.44 13.82
N VAL A 102 14.29 1.13 13.84
CA VAL A 102 14.92 0.17 12.92
C VAL A 102 14.61 0.51 11.46
N ALA A 103 13.34 0.85 11.15
CA ALA A 103 12.96 1.23 9.80
C ALA A 103 13.65 2.53 9.33
N VAL A 104 13.73 3.55 10.18
CA VAL A 104 14.45 4.82 9.91
C VAL A 104 15.92 4.53 9.62
N SER A 105 16.56 3.67 10.44
CA SER A 105 17.94 3.28 10.26
C SER A 105 18.20 2.54 8.95
N GLY A 106 17.25 1.70 8.53
CA GLY A 106 17.33 0.94 7.27
C GLY A 106 17.04 1.77 6.01
N ALA A 107 16.26 2.85 6.12
CA ALA A 107 15.90 3.72 5.00
C ALA A 107 17.03 4.70 4.63
N GLY A 108 17.97 4.96 5.51
CA GLY A 108 19.14 5.83 5.25
C GLY A 108 20.06 5.25 4.20
N THR A 109 20.39 6.02 3.15
CA THR A 109 21.34 5.63 2.09
C THR A 109 22.80 5.70 2.53
N LYS A 110 23.08 6.27 3.69
CA LYS A 110 24.41 6.26 4.32
C LYS A 110 24.39 5.20 5.39
N SER A 111 25.28 4.20 5.27
CA SER A 111 25.60 3.23 6.30
C SER A 111 25.58 3.95 7.65
N LEU A 112 24.53 3.71 8.46
CA LEU A 112 24.55 4.12 9.83
C LEU A 112 25.68 3.30 10.45
N SER A 113 26.79 3.96 10.69
CA SER A 113 27.80 3.41 11.57
C SER A 113 27.07 3.14 12.89
N PHE A 114 26.96 1.88 13.28
CA PHE A 114 26.40 1.42 14.55
C PHE A 114 27.08 2.09 15.79
N HIS A 115 27.95 3.06 15.55
CA HIS A 115 28.82 3.68 16.50
C HIS A 115 28.54 5.18 16.78
N SER A 116 27.35 5.71 16.39
CA SER A 116 26.98 7.09 16.74
C SER A 116 25.84 7.13 17.76
N PRO A 117 26.09 7.02 19.06
CA PRO A 117 25.06 7.15 20.10
C PRO A 117 24.35 8.51 20.08
N ALA A 118 25.00 9.54 19.52
CA ALA A 118 24.48 10.91 19.48
C ALA A 118 23.25 11.12 18.59
N GLN A 119 22.95 10.21 17.65
CA GLN A 119 21.78 10.31 16.75
C GLN A 119 20.57 9.50 17.23
N ALA A 120 20.73 8.66 18.25
CA ALA A 120 19.66 7.80 18.75
C ALA A 120 18.41 8.58 19.25
N PRO A 121 18.56 9.69 20.03
CA PRO A 121 17.43 10.47 20.48
C PRO A 121 16.62 11.10 19.33
N GLU A 122 17.30 11.70 18.35
CA GLU A 122 16.63 12.33 17.20
C GLU A 122 15.87 11.32 16.32
N ILE A 123 16.37 10.11 16.19
CA ILE A 123 15.73 9.04 15.44
C ILE A 123 14.49 8.55 16.20
N HIS A 124 14.63 8.40 17.51
CA HIS A 124 13.52 8.01 18.39
C HIS A 124 12.41 9.06 18.37
N ASP A 125 12.74 10.35 18.51
CA ASP A 125 11.76 11.45 18.47
C ASP A 125 10.98 11.45 17.13
N LYS A 126 11.65 11.23 16.00
CA LYS A 126 11.01 11.07 14.69
C LYS A 126 10.08 9.86 14.62
N ALA A 127 10.47 8.76 15.26
CA ALA A 127 9.63 7.57 15.34
C ALA A 127 8.37 7.84 16.14
N VAL A 128 8.49 8.49 17.30
CA VAL A 128 7.35 8.87 18.15
C VAL A 128 6.43 9.89 17.43
N GLU A 129 7.02 10.90 16.76
CA GLU A 129 6.27 11.86 15.94
C GLU A 129 5.45 11.14 14.86
N LEU A 130 6.06 10.20 14.13
CA LEU A 130 5.35 9.45 13.09
C LEU A 130 4.25 8.58 13.68
N LEU A 131 4.48 7.90 14.82
CA LEU A 131 3.43 7.19 15.55
C LEU A 131 2.30 8.12 15.99
N GLY A 132 2.63 9.34 16.41
CA GLY A 132 1.65 10.38 16.76
C GLY A 132 0.71 10.72 15.60
N ARG A 133 1.19 10.73 14.35
CA ARG A 133 0.34 10.94 13.14
C ARG A 133 -0.73 9.86 12.98
N PHE A 134 -0.48 8.65 13.50
CA PHE A 134 -1.46 7.55 13.56
C PHE A 134 -2.29 7.55 14.86
N GLY A 135 -2.09 8.52 15.77
CA GLY A 135 -2.72 8.53 17.08
C GLY A 135 -2.22 7.41 18.00
N LEU A 136 -0.94 7.04 17.86
CA LEU A 136 -0.29 5.96 18.61
C LEU A 136 0.84 6.45 19.52
N ALA A 137 0.97 7.75 19.77
CA ALA A 137 2.05 8.30 20.60
C ALA A 137 2.09 7.67 21.99
N ASP A 138 0.93 7.47 22.63
CA ASP A 138 0.81 6.89 23.99
C ASP A 138 1.20 5.39 24.03
N LEU A 139 1.30 4.76 22.86
CA LEU A 139 1.68 3.34 22.71
C LEU A 139 3.13 3.18 22.22
N ALA A 140 3.85 4.27 22.02
CA ALA A 140 5.18 4.25 21.41
C ALA A 140 6.17 3.34 22.17
N GLU A 141 6.11 3.38 23.50
CA GLU A 141 7.01 2.60 24.37
C GLU A 141 6.46 1.22 24.76
N ARG A 142 5.33 0.81 24.18
CA ARG A 142 4.80 -0.53 24.43
C ARG A 142 5.38 -1.56 23.48
N PRO A 143 5.78 -2.74 23.99
CA PRO A 143 6.17 -3.87 23.15
C PRO A 143 5.08 -4.26 22.17
N ILE A 144 5.45 -4.61 20.93
CA ILE A 144 4.52 -5.05 19.92
C ILE A 144 3.69 -6.26 20.37
N SER A 145 4.28 -7.15 21.18
CA SER A 145 3.58 -8.33 21.75
C SER A 145 2.33 -7.97 22.55
N GLU A 146 2.29 -6.80 23.17
CA GLU A 146 1.15 -6.31 23.98
C GLU A 146 0.09 -5.56 23.17
N LEU A 147 0.36 -5.22 21.90
CA LEU A 147 -0.54 -4.41 21.08
C LEU A 147 -1.59 -5.28 20.37
N ALA A 148 -2.81 -4.75 20.25
CA ALA A 148 -3.87 -5.36 19.46
C ALA A 148 -3.50 -5.46 17.97
N GLY A 149 -4.09 -6.41 17.24
CA GLY A 149 -3.77 -6.68 15.84
C GLY A 149 -3.94 -5.47 14.93
N GLY A 150 -5.01 -4.68 15.10
CA GLY A 150 -5.23 -3.45 14.33
C GLY A 150 -4.16 -2.38 14.60
N VAL A 151 -3.67 -2.27 15.84
CA VAL A 151 -2.58 -1.35 16.20
C VAL A 151 -1.26 -1.81 15.57
N ARG A 152 -0.96 -3.10 15.62
CA ARG A 152 0.23 -3.67 14.95
C ARG A 152 0.23 -3.35 13.45
N LYS A 153 -0.93 -3.44 12.80
CA LYS A 153 -1.08 -3.11 11.38
C LYS A 153 -0.79 -1.62 11.12
N LEU A 154 -1.25 -0.72 11.97
CA LEU A 154 -0.94 0.71 11.87
C LEU A 154 0.56 0.98 12.07
N VAL A 155 1.23 0.28 12.99
CA VAL A 155 2.69 0.37 13.16
C VAL A 155 3.44 -0.09 11.90
N ASP A 156 3.02 -1.19 11.28
CA ASP A 156 3.61 -1.67 10.02
C ASP A 156 3.44 -0.67 8.87
N ILE A 157 2.25 -0.05 8.75
CA ILE A 157 2.01 1.02 7.78
C ILE A 157 2.89 2.25 8.10
N ALA A 158 3.04 2.61 9.38
CA ALA A 158 3.91 3.70 9.79
C ALA A 158 5.38 3.44 9.40
N MET A 159 5.87 2.21 9.56
CA MET A 159 7.21 1.81 9.09
C MET A 159 7.38 2.00 7.58
N ALA A 160 6.34 1.71 6.79
CA ALA A 160 6.37 1.92 5.34
C ALA A 160 6.42 3.41 4.95
N LEU A 161 5.92 4.32 5.80
CA LEU A 161 5.97 5.77 5.59
C LEU A 161 7.32 6.41 5.96
N VAL A 162 8.17 5.73 6.73
CA VAL A 162 9.50 6.24 7.12
C VAL A 162 10.32 6.69 5.92
N ALA A 163 10.24 5.96 4.80
CA ALA A 163 10.96 6.27 3.57
C ALA A 163 10.35 7.42 2.76
N ARG A 164 9.25 8.04 3.23
CA ARG A 164 8.47 9.07 2.52
C ARG A 164 8.17 8.67 1.07
N PRO A 165 7.42 7.58 0.88
CA PRO A 165 7.18 7.05 -0.46
C PRO A 165 6.34 8.03 -1.29
N LYS A 166 6.56 8.02 -2.61
CA LYS A 166 5.69 8.67 -3.60
C LYS A 166 4.39 7.92 -3.81
N LEU A 167 4.47 6.59 -3.69
CA LEU A 167 3.36 5.65 -3.84
C LEU A 167 3.36 4.65 -2.68
N LEU A 168 2.29 4.66 -1.91
CA LEU A 168 2.02 3.70 -0.85
C LEU A 168 0.99 2.68 -1.34
N LEU A 169 1.37 1.40 -1.35
CA LEU A 169 0.51 0.28 -1.71
C LEU A 169 0.05 -0.44 -0.46
N LEU A 170 -1.25 -0.45 -0.19
CA LEU A 170 -1.84 -1.11 0.97
C LEU A 170 -2.65 -2.33 0.52
N ASP A 171 -2.33 -3.48 1.06
CA ASP A 171 -3.02 -4.73 0.76
C ASP A 171 -3.95 -5.07 1.93
N GLU A 172 -5.26 -4.91 1.72
CA GLU A 172 -6.31 -5.11 2.71
C GLU A 172 -6.03 -4.40 4.05
N PRO A 173 -5.91 -3.05 4.08
CA PRO A 173 -5.53 -2.31 5.28
C PRO A 173 -6.51 -2.51 6.44
N THR A 174 -7.77 -2.89 6.19
CA THR A 174 -8.78 -3.14 7.22
C THR A 174 -9.01 -4.62 7.53
N SER A 175 -8.25 -5.55 6.94
CA SER A 175 -8.36 -6.98 7.22
C SER A 175 -7.92 -7.29 8.65
N GLY A 176 -8.72 -8.11 9.35
CA GLY A 176 -8.44 -8.50 10.74
C GLY A 176 -8.79 -7.43 11.78
N VAL A 177 -9.43 -6.34 11.38
CA VAL A 177 -9.95 -5.29 12.25
C VAL A 177 -11.47 -5.50 12.42
N SER A 178 -12.02 -5.18 13.60
CA SER A 178 -13.46 -5.28 13.84
C SER A 178 -14.26 -4.34 12.91
N ALA A 179 -15.53 -4.66 12.66
CA ALA A 179 -16.36 -3.85 11.76
C ALA A 179 -16.49 -2.40 12.24
N GLU A 180 -16.52 -2.20 13.57
CA GLU A 180 -16.62 -0.86 14.17
C GLU A 180 -15.31 -0.05 14.01
N GLU A 181 -14.15 -0.74 13.96
CA GLU A 181 -12.83 -0.09 13.91
C GLU A 181 -12.30 0.16 12.50
N LYS A 182 -12.89 -0.46 11.45
CA LYS A 182 -12.41 -0.34 10.06
C LYS A 182 -12.29 1.11 9.60
N PHE A 183 -13.34 1.90 9.84
CA PHE A 183 -13.37 3.30 9.44
C PHE A 183 -12.34 4.13 10.22
N SER A 184 -12.25 3.93 11.53
CA SER A 184 -11.26 4.64 12.34
C SER A 184 -9.82 4.28 11.95
N THR A 185 -9.57 3.02 11.56
CA THR A 185 -8.27 2.58 11.05
C THR A 185 -7.93 3.30 9.74
N MET A 186 -8.86 3.35 8.78
CA MET A 186 -8.64 4.06 7.53
C MET A 186 -8.50 5.57 7.73
N ASP A 187 -9.30 6.19 8.61
CA ASP A 187 -9.19 7.61 8.96
C ASP A 187 -7.77 7.93 9.48
N ARG A 188 -7.20 7.10 10.36
CA ARG A 188 -5.83 7.23 10.88
C ARG A 188 -4.79 7.10 9.76
N VAL A 189 -4.94 6.12 8.87
CA VAL A 189 -4.02 5.91 7.73
C VAL A 189 -4.04 7.12 6.79
N ILE A 190 -5.23 7.57 6.37
CA ILE A 190 -5.36 8.71 5.46
C ILE A 190 -4.81 9.99 6.10
N HIS A 191 -5.12 10.23 7.39
CA HIS A 191 -4.60 11.38 8.12
C HIS A 191 -3.07 11.36 8.21
N ALA A 192 -2.48 10.22 8.53
CA ALA A 192 -1.03 10.07 8.66
C ALA A 192 -0.28 10.28 7.34
N VAL A 193 -0.87 9.88 6.21
CA VAL A 193 -0.26 10.01 4.87
C VAL A 193 -0.45 11.43 4.30
N SER A 194 -1.53 12.13 4.68
CA SER A 194 -1.93 13.43 4.10
C SER A 194 -0.83 14.50 4.08
N PRO A 195 -0.01 14.68 5.15
CA PRO A 195 1.04 15.70 5.16
C PRO A 195 2.12 15.50 4.08
N ASP A 196 2.38 14.26 3.68
CA ASP A 196 3.42 13.92 2.72
C ASP A 196 2.87 13.86 1.28
N ALA A 197 1.56 14.06 1.09
CA ALA A 197 0.85 14.01 -0.20
C ALA A 197 1.19 12.77 -1.04
N ALA A 198 1.52 11.63 -0.40
CA ALA A 198 1.80 10.39 -1.09
C ALA A 198 0.54 9.88 -1.80
N THR A 199 0.73 9.31 -2.97
CA THR A 199 -0.33 8.59 -3.68
C THR A 199 -0.61 7.29 -2.95
N ILE A 200 -1.87 6.96 -2.73
CA ILE A 200 -2.28 5.71 -2.07
C ILE A 200 -2.95 4.81 -3.09
N VAL A 201 -2.49 3.58 -3.20
CA VAL A 201 -3.21 2.51 -3.87
C VAL A 201 -3.54 1.45 -2.83
N PHE A 202 -4.80 1.10 -2.70
CA PHE A 202 -5.20 0.09 -1.73
C PHE A 202 -6.11 -0.97 -2.35
N VAL A 203 -5.88 -2.22 -1.97
CA VAL A 203 -6.75 -3.34 -2.32
C VAL A 203 -7.72 -3.54 -1.18
N GLU A 204 -9.02 -3.55 -1.46
CA GLU A 204 -10.07 -3.77 -0.46
C GLU A 204 -11.22 -4.58 -1.03
N HIS A 205 -11.90 -5.29 -0.13
CA HIS A 205 -13.10 -6.07 -0.42
C HIS A 205 -14.37 -5.48 0.22
N ASP A 206 -14.20 -4.53 1.14
CA ASP A 206 -15.28 -3.81 1.79
C ASP A 206 -15.67 -2.58 0.96
N MET A 207 -16.83 -2.64 0.32
CA MET A 207 -17.26 -1.59 -0.60
C MET A 207 -17.62 -0.28 0.10
N ASP A 208 -17.94 -0.31 1.39
CA ASP A 208 -18.17 0.91 2.19
C ASP A 208 -16.86 1.66 2.41
N ILE A 209 -15.77 0.93 2.71
CA ILE A 209 -14.41 1.49 2.77
C ILE A 209 -14.01 2.07 1.41
N VAL A 210 -14.21 1.31 0.34
CA VAL A 210 -13.88 1.76 -1.03
C VAL A 210 -14.65 3.04 -1.37
N SER A 211 -15.97 3.05 -1.14
CA SER A 211 -16.83 4.20 -1.46
C SER A 211 -16.46 5.46 -0.69
N ARG A 212 -16.03 5.30 0.58
CA ARG A 212 -15.73 6.45 1.46
C ARG A 212 -14.34 7.04 1.22
N TYR A 213 -13.34 6.21 0.92
CA TYR A 213 -11.94 6.65 0.93
C TYR A 213 -11.28 6.74 -0.44
N ALA A 214 -11.80 6.08 -1.46
CA ALA A 214 -11.23 6.15 -2.80
C ALA A 214 -11.68 7.40 -3.54
N ASP A 215 -10.75 8.07 -4.22
CA ASP A 215 -11.05 9.09 -5.22
C ASP A 215 -11.34 8.43 -6.58
N ARG A 216 -10.80 7.22 -6.81
CA ARG A 216 -10.94 6.42 -8.03
C ARG A 216 -10.93 4.94 -7.71
N VAL A 217 -11.73 4.18 -8.42
CA VAL A 217 -11.82 2.72 -8.31
C VAL A 217 -11.44 2.08 -9.62
N VAL A 218 -10.57 1.07 -9.57
CA VAL A 218 -10.19 0.23 -10.71
C VAL A 218 -10.66 -1.20 -10.41
N ALA A 219 -11.63 -1.66 -11.17
CA ALA A 219 -12.21 -3.00 -11.03
C ALA A 219 -11.48 -4.01 -11.92
N PHE A 220 -10.91 -5.06 -11.30
CA PHE A 220 -10.22 -6.14 -11.98
C PHE A 220 -11.12 -7.36 -12.17
N TYR A 221 -11.07 -7.94 -13.36
CA TYR A 221 -11.73 -9.20 -13.67
C TYR A 221 -10.89 -10.01 -14.67
N GLN A 222 -10.56 -11.26 -14.32
CA GLN A 222 -9.81 -12.20 -15.19
C GLN A 222 -8.54 -11.61 -15.81
N GLY A 223 -7.74 -10.88 -15.02
CA GLY A 223 -6.50 -10.28 -15.46
C GLY A 223 -6.65 -8.99 -16.27
N ARG A 224 -7.86 -8.44 -16.41
CA ARG A 224 -8.15 -7.20 -17.15
C ARG A 224 -8.77 -6.14 -16.23
N ILE A 225 -8.70 -4.89 -16.65
CA ILE A 225 -9.49 -3.81 -16.06
C ILE A 225 -10.88 -3.84 -16.70
N LEU A 226 -11.88 -4.11 -15.87
CA LEU A 226 -13.29 -4.16 -16.25
C LEU A 226 -13.91 -2.77 -16.26
N ALA A 227 -13.62 -1.98 -15.24
CA ALA A 227 -14.11 -0.60 -15.10
C ALA A 227 -13.09 0.24 -14.35
N ASP A 228 -13.06 1.54 -14.62
CA ASP A 228 -12.13 2.50 -14.05
C ASP A 228 -12.79 3.89 -13.99
N GLY A 229 -12.84 4.50 -12.80
CA GLY A 229 -13.49 5.80 -12.64
C GLY A 229 -13.86 6.13 -11.20
N GLU A 230 -14.76 7.10 -11.03
CA GLU A 230 -15.28 7.49 -9.73
C GLU A 230 -15.99 6.34 -9.00
N PRO A 231 -15.84 6.22 -7.66
CA PRO A 231 -16.44 5.12 -6.89
C PRO A 231 -17.93 4.93 -7.15
N GLY A 232 -18.70 6.03 -7.13
CA GLY A 232 -20.14 6.00 -7.31
C GLY A 232 -20.57 5.51 -8.71
N HIS A 233 -19.73 5.67 -9.73
CA HIS A 233 -19.97 5.17 -11.07
C HIS A 233 -19.61 3.68 -11.19
N VAL A 234 -18.36 3.34 -10.81
CA VAL A 234 -17.83 1.97 -10.94
C VAL A 234 -18.60 0.96 -10.07
N LEU A 235 -18.96 1.32 -8.84
CA LEU A 235 -19.69 0.41 -7.93
C LEU A 235 -21.16 0.19 -8.34
N ARG A 236 -21.73 1.05 -9.21
CA ARG A 236 -23.09 0.86 -9.79
C ARG A 236 -23.07 0.16 -11.15
N ASP A 237 -21.88 0.02 -11.75
CA ASP A 237 -21.75 -0.67 -13.03
C ASP A 237 -22.30 -2.10 -12.95
N ARG A 238 -23.07 -2.51 -13.96
CA ARG A 238 -23.75 -3.81 -13.98
C ARG A 238 -22.76 -4.98 -14.00
N GLU A 239 -21.69 -4.88 -14.75
CA GLU A 239 -20.69 -5.95 -14.86
C GLU A 239 -19.83 -6.02 -13.60
N VAL A 240 -19.47 -4.88 -13.01
CA VAL A 240 -18.77 -4.82 -11.72
C VAL A 240 -19.64 -5.45 -10.63
N ARG A 241 -20.92 -5.15 -10.57
CA ARG A 241 -21.86 -5.77 -9.63
C ARG A 241 -21.97 -7.27 -9.81
N LEU A 242 -21.99 -7.74 -11.04
CA LEU A 242 -22.14 -9.16 -11.36
C LEU A 242 -20.86 -9.95 -11.08
N TYR A 243 -19.71 -9.44 -11.49
CA TYR A 243 -18.45 -10.22 -11.50
C TYR A 243 -17.49 -9.89 -10.36
N VAL A 244 -17.65 -8.74 -9.72
CA VAL A 244 -16.69 -8.24 -8.72
C VAL A 244 -17.30 -8.17 -7.33
N THR A 245 -18.47 -7.53 -7.17
CA THR A 245 -19.05 -7.33 -5.82
C THR A 245 -20.08 -8.38 -5.43
N GLY A 246 -20.43 -9.31 -6.33
CA GLY A 246 -21.35 -10.40 -6.03
C GLY A 246 -22.78 -9.92 -5.74
N GLY A 247 -23.18 -8.77 -6.26
CA GLY A 247 -24.50 -8.21 -6.08
C GLY A 247 -25.58 -9.18 -6.59
N ALA A 248 -26.43 -9.64 -5.69
CA ALA A 248 -27.59 -10.48 -6.01
C ALA A 248 -28.44 -9.85 -7.12
N LYS A 249 -28.99 -10.71 -7.96
CA LYS A 249 -29.96 -10.42 -9.02
C LYS A 249 -31.13 -9.61 -8.52
#